data_6729f82fcea44156db0c5d878a4a8b5e
#
_entry.id   6729f82fcea44156db0c5d878a4a8b5e
#
_cell.length_a   1.000
_cell.length_b   1.000
_cell.length_c   1.000
_cell.angle_alpha   90.00
_cell.angle_beta   90.00
_cell.angle_gamma   90.00
#
_symmetry.space_group_name_H-M   'P 1'
#
loop_
_entity.id
_entity.type
_entity.pdbx_description
1 polymer ?
#
loop_
_entity_poly.entity_id
_entity_poly.type
_entity_poly.pdbx_seq_one_letter_code
_entity_poly.pdbx_strand_id
1 'polypeptide(L)'
;PAMAAGTRSIVWPFNGPELKRQWHYINKGDKAVAQTAREGADINVEEAWKLTAGDPKIIVAVVDEGVKYTHPDLAANMWVNTREMTGTTGVDDDGNGYVDDYYGYNFVTNGPISWDVVDAKGDGDSGHGTHTAGTVAAVNNNGIGVCGVAGGSGNNYGVRIMSCPALYGTVAGSGTTAVMARAFKYAADNGASILQC
;
A
#
# COMPACT_ATOMS: atom_id res chain seq x y z
N PRO A 1 29.03 -37.88 22.16
CA PRO A 1 29.10 -36.88 21.10
C PRO A 1 27.72 -36.25 20.95
N ALA A 2 27.63 -34.96 21.36
CA ALA A 2 26.42 -34.17 21.16
C ALA A 2 26.26 -33.95 19.65
N MET A 3 25.15 -34.42 19.09
CA MET A 3 24.78 -34.04 17.75
C MET A 3 24.59 -32.53 17.69
N ALA A 4 25.33 -31.89 16.81
CA ALA A 4 25.09 -30.48 16.51
C ALA A 4 23.64 -30.35 16.04
N ALA A 5 22.86 -29.53 16.74
CA ALA A 5 21.53 -29.18 16.31
C ALA A 5 21.65 -28.51 14.94
N GLY A 6 21.25 -29.23 13.90
CA GLY A 6 21.21 -28.66 12.56
C GLY A 6 20.33 -27.43 12.60
N THR A 7 20.90 -26.29 12.26
CA THR A 7 20.14 -25.05 12.04
C THR A 7 19.13 -25.34 10.92
N ARG A 8 17.87 -25.56 11.27
CA ARG A 8 16.80 -25.58 10.29
C ARG A 8 16.84 -24.23 9.57
N SER A 9 17.11 -24.23 8.28
CA SER A 9 16.98 -23.01 7.48
C SER A 9 15.53 -22.52 7.60
N ILE A 10 15.38 -21.26 8.00
CA ILE A 10 14.06 -20.61 8.06
C ILE A 10 13.53 -20.55 6.63
N VAL A 11 12.38 -21.18 6.39
CA VAL A 11 11.65 -21.04 5.13
C VAL A 11 10.71 -19.87 5.27
N TRP A 12 10.91 -18.85 4.44
CA TRP A 12 10.07 -17.68 4.40
C TRP A 12 8.90 -17.92 3.44
N PRO A 13 7.67 -17.45 3.76
CA PRO A 13 6.48 -17.72 2.95
C PRO A 13 6.53 -17.02 1.58
N PHE A 14 7.23 -15.89 1.48
CA PHE A 14 7.41 -15.13 0.24
C PHE A 14 8.87 -14.77 0.02
N ASN A 15 9.21 -14.42 -1.22
CA ASN A 15 10.57 -14.12 -1.65
C ASN A 15 10.96 -12.64 -1.60
N GLY A 16 10.14 -11.77 -0.98
CA GLY A 16 10.48 -10.37 -0.77
C GLY A 16 11.78 -10.26 0.04
N PRO A 17 12.84 -9.62 -0.50
CA PRO A 17 14.16 -9.63 0.14
C PRO A 17 14.19 -8.98 1.51
N GLU A 18 13.27 -8.03 1.77
CA GLU A 18 13.16 -7.32 3.03
C GLU A 18 12.19 -7.98 4.03
N LEU A 19 11.47 -9.04 3.66
CA LEU A 19 10.50 -9.71 4.54
C LEU A 19 11.13 -10.13 5.88
N LYS A 20 12.36 -10.60 5.86
CA LYS A 20 13.09 -11.00 7.08
C LYS A 20 13.33 -9.83 8.05
N ARG A 21 13.24 -8.58 7.58
CA ARG A 21 13.36 -7.37 8.39
C ARG A 21 12.01 -6.85 8.88
N GLN A 22 10.92 -7.35 8.32
CA GLN A 22 9.54 -7.02 8.73
C GLN A 22 9.17 -7.87 9.97
N TRP A 23 9.90 -7.67 11.07
CA TRP A 23 9.76 -8.42 12.33
C TRP A 23 8.34 -8.33 12.92
N HIS A 24 7.61 -7.30 12.61
CA HIS A 24 6.21 -7.13 13.01
C HIS A 24 5.28 -8.08 12.27
N TYR A 25 5.70 -8.62 11.12
CA TYR A 25 4.98 -9.68 10.38
C TYR A 25 5.33 -11.06 10.90
N ILE A 26 6.64 -11.36 10.96
CA ILE A 26 7.18 -12.67 11.36
C ILE A 26 8.41 -12.42 12.23
N ASN A 27 8.27 -12.63 13.54
CA ASN A 27 9.34 -12.39 14.49
C ASN A 27 10.02 -13.70 14.87
N LYS A 28 11.21 -13.93 14.34
CA LYS A 28 12.03 -15.10 14.67
C LYS A 28 13.04 -14.83 15.81
N GLY A 29 12.87 -13.72 16.54
CA GLY A 29 13.74 -13.36 17.67
C GLY A 29 15.10 -12.79 17.27
N ASP A 30 15.28 -12.36 16.01
CA ASP A 30 16.54 -11.85 15.50
C ASP A 30 16.89 -10.49 16.13
N LYS A 31 17.90 -10.49 17.00
CA LYS A 31 18.37 -9.29 17.71
C LYS A 31 19.12 -8.31 16.81
N ALA A 32 19.58 -8.73 15.63
CA ALA A 32 20.19 -7.85 14.64
C ALA A 32 19.14 -6.98 13.93
N VAL A 33 17.90 -7.47 13.83
CA VAL A 33 16.77 -6.72 13.27
C VAL A 33 16.14 -5.80 14.30
N ALA A 34 15.90 -6.29 15.50
CA ALA A 34 15.38 -5.50 16.61
C ALA A 34 15.96 -6.00 17.95
N GLN A 35 16.65 -5.14 18.70
CA GLN A 35 17.36 -5.51 19.93
C GLN A 35 16.45 -6.20 20.97
N THR A 36 15.18 -5.84 21.03
CA THR A 36 14.18 -6.38 21.93
C THR A 36 13.34 -7.49 21.29
N ALA A 37 13.71 -7.98 20.10
CA ALA A 37 12.96 -9.00 19.39
C ALA A 37 12.74 -10.24 20.27
N ARG A 38 11.51 -10.75 20.25
CA ARG A 38 11.10 -12.00 20.88
C ARG A 38 10.38 -12.85 19.86
N GLU A 39 10.78 -14.09 19.71
CA GLU A 39 10.14 -15.03 18.79
C GLU A 39 8.62 -15.10 19.04
N GLY A 40 7.83 -14.99 17.98
CA GLY A 40 6.38 -15.02 18.03
C GLY A 40 5.70 -13.73 18.54
N ALA A 41 6.46 -12.68 18.90
CA ALA A 41 5.88 -11.38 19.23
C ALA A 41 5.67 -10.56 17.95
N ASP A 42 4.63 -10.90 17.19
CA ASP A 42 4.26 -10.34 15.89
C ASP A 42 2.75 -10.39 15.67
N ILE A 43 2.28 -9.98 14.48
CA ILE A 43 0.84 -10.00 14.14
C ILE A 43 0.36 -11.36 13.64
N ASN A 44 1.22 -12.38 13.65
CA ASN A 44 0.90 -13.75 13.19
C ASN A 44 0.37 -13.82 11.75
N VAL A 45 0.86 -12.96 10.87
CA VAL A 45 0.40 -12.89 9.48
C VAL A 45 0.74 -14.17 8.69
N GLU A 46 1.77 -14.91 9.10
CA GLU A 46 2.17 -16.18 8.47
C GLU A 46 1.01 -17.19 8.48
N GLU A 47 0.24 -17.25 9.56
CA GLU A 47 -0.95 -18.11 9.64
C GLU A 47 -2.10 -17.57 8.78
N ALA A 48 -2.28 -16.24 8.71
CA ALA A 48 -3.28 -15.63 7.84
C ALA A 48 -2.98 -15.92 6.36
N TRP A 49 -1.71 -15.86 5.95
CA TRP A 49 -1.29 -16.14 4.58
C TRP A 49 -1.50 -17.60 4.13
N LYS A 50 -1.72 -18.53 5.04
CA LYS A 50 -2.16 -19.88 4.71
C LYS A 50 -3.62 -19.93 4.24
N LEU A 51 -4.40 -18.93 4.60
CA LEU A 51 -5.81 -18.79 4.23
C LEU A 51 -5.97 -17.85 3.03
N THR A 52 -5.37 -16.68 3.10
CA THR A 52 -5.40 -15.67 2.04
C THR A 52 -4.27 -14.67 2.21
N ALA A 53 -3.78 -14.16 1.11
CA ALA A 53 -2.87 -13.01 1.07
C ALA A 53 -3.48 -11.81 0.33
N GLY A 54 -4.81 -11.75 0.28
CA GLY A 54 -5.59 -10.70 -0.37
C GLY A 54 -6.42 -11.20 -1.55
N ASP A 55 -7.40 -10.40 -1.95
CA ASP A 55 -8.27 -10.62 -3.10
C ASP A 55 -8.34 -9.32 -3.91
N PRO A 56 -8.10 -9.32 -5.24
CA PRO A 56 -8.15 -8.12 -6.07
C PRO A 56 -9.55 -7.50 -6.19
N LYS A 57 -10.59 -8.16 -5.71
CA LYS A 57 -11.93 -7.58 -5.59
C LYS A 57 -12.07 -6.62 -4.42
N ILE A 58 -11.15 -6.68 -3.46
CA ILE A 58 -11.14 -5.79 -2.31
C ILE A 58 -10.34 -4.55 -2.66
N ILE A 59 -10.95 -3.40 -2.56
CA ILE A 59 -10.31 -2.10 -2.78
C ILE A 59 -10.08 -1.46 -1.41
N VAL A 60 -8.83 -1.06 -1.16
CA VAL A 60 -8.42 -0.30 0.02
C VAL A 60 -8.07 1.10 -0.44
N ALA A 61 -8.85 2.08 -0.05
CA ALA A 61 -8.53 3.47 -0.31
C ALA A 61 -7.56 3.98 0.76
N VAL A 62 -6.42 4.49 0.32
CA VAL A 62 -5.42 5.14 1.17
C VAL A 62 -5.66 6.64 1.10
N VAL A 63 -6.28 7.17 2.15
CA VAL A 63 -6.63 8.59 2.30
C VAL A 63 -5.51 9.25 3.09
N ASP A 64 -4.52 9.76 2.39
CA ASP A 64 -3.23 10.17 2.95
C ASP A 64 -2.66 11.36 2.13
N GLU A 65 -1.37 11.56 2.12
CA GLU A 65 -0.69 12.58 1.29
C GLU A 65 -0.62 12.18 -0.19
N GLY A 66 -0.63 10.88 -0.50
CA GLY A 66 -0.55 10.34 -1.85
C GLY A 66 0.21 9.02 -1.88
N VAL A 67 0.02 8.28 -2.96
CA VAL A 67 0.72 7.00 -3.20
C VAL A 67 1.48 7.09 -4.51
N LYS A 68 2.76 6.73 -4.47
CA LYS A 68 3.58 6.60 -5.69
C LYS A 68 3.08 5.40 -6.50
N TYR A 69 2.05 5.63 -7.30
CA TYR A 69 1.37 4.60 -8.09
C TYR A 69 2.28 3.89 -9.11
N THR A 70 3.40 4.51 -9.48
CA THR A 70 4.44 3.92 -10.35
C THR A 70 5.49 3.13 -9.57
N HIS A 71 5.39 3.02 -8.25
CA HIS A 71 6.38 2.30 -7.45
C HIS A 71 6.42 0.82 -7.87
N PRO A 72 7.60 0.26 -8.20
CA PRO A 72 7.69 -1.10 -8.76
C PRO A 72 7.12 -2.19 -7.85
N ASP A 73 7.09 -1.94 -6.55
CA ASP A 73 6.54 -2.88 -5.55
C ASP A 73 5.04 -2.64 -5.26
N LEU A 74 4.38 -1.67 -5.93
CA LEU A 74 2.97 -1.32 -5.72
C LEU A 74 2.16 -1.33 -7.02
N ALA A 75 2.76 -0.96 -8.14
CA ALA A 75 2.04 -0.66 -9.38
C ALA A 75 1.07 -1.77 -9.82
N ALA A 76 1.44 -3.05 -9.65
CA ALA A 76 0.59 -4.17 -10.02
C ALA A 76 -0.65 -4.34 -9.12
N ASN A 77 -0.64 -3.78 -7.91
CA ASN A 77 -1.75 -3.81 -6.97
C ASN A 77 -2.52 -2.48 -6.89
N MET A 78 -2.22 -1.51 -7.77
CA MET A 78 -3.03 -0.30 -7.83
C MET A 78 -4.44 -0.60 -8.37
N TRP A 79 -5.43 0.08 -7.80
CA TRP A 79 -6.75 0.18 -8.39
C TRP A 79 -6.68 1.03 -9.67
N VAL A 80 -7.46 0.68 -10.66
CA VAL A 80 -7.50 1.40 -11.93
C VAL A 80 -8.95 1.69 -12.28
N ASN A 81 -9.29 2.98 -12.48
CA ASN A 81 -10.50 3.36 -13.17
C ASN A 81 -10.34 3.10 -14.66
N THR A 82 -10.84 1.95 -15.11
CA THR A 82 -10.64 1.50 -16.49
C THR A 82 -11.33 2.43 -17.51
N ARG A 83 -12.45 3.06 -17.14
CA ARG A 83 -13.15 3.98 -18.06
C ARG A 83 -12.31 5.21 -18.33
N GLU A 84 -11.81 5.83 -17.27
CA GLU A 84 -10.90 6.97 -17.38
C GLU A 84 -9.59 6.60 -18.11
N MET A 85 -8.98 5.46 -17.73
CA MET A 85 -7.71 5.02 -18.31
C MET A 85 -7.78 4.76 -19.82
N THR A 86 -8.93 4.35 -20.32
CA THR A 86 -9.16 4.07 -21.76
C THR A 86 -9.93 5.19 -22.47
N GLY A 87 -10.29 6.23 -21.75
CA GLY A 87 -11.09 7.35 -22.19
C GLY A 87 -10.26 8.49 -22.80
N THR A 88 -10.80 9.68 -22.75
CA THR A 88 -10.22 10.89 -23.33
C THR A 88 -9.62 11.77 -22.24
N THR A 89 -8.32 11.98 -22.26
CA THR A 89 -7.65 12.85 -21.28
C THR A 89 -8.34 14.22 -21.18
N GLY A 90 -8.61 14.65 -19.97
CA GLY A 90 -9.30 15.89 -19.64
C GLY A 90 -10.83 15.81 -19.69
N VAL A 91 -11.37 14.61 -19.84
CA VAL A 91 -12.82 14.35 -19.83
C VAL A 91 -13.15 13.37 -18.71
N ASP A 92 -14.27 13.58 -18.06
CA ASP A 92 -14.87 12.63 -17.11
C ASP A 92 -15.64 11.58 -17.94
N ASP A 93 -14.97 10.47 -18.27
CA ASP A 93 -15.50 9.46 -19.21
C ASP A 93 -16.52 8.52 -18.54
N ASP A 94 -16.55 8.45 -17.22
CA ASP A 94 -17.50 7.61 -16.49
C ASP A 94 -18.64 8.40 -15.83
N GLY A 95 -18.57 9.74 -15.84
CA GLY A 95 -19.62 10.64 -15.34
C GLY A 95 -19.70 10.68 -13.83
N ASN A 96 -18.60 10.33 -13.13
CA ASN A 96 -18.56 10.31 -11.68
C ASN A 96 -18.27 11.70 -11.04
N GLY A 97 -17.93 12.69 -11.86
CA GLY A 97 -17.59 14.06 -11.46
C GLY A 97 -16.11 14.31 -11.21
N TYR A 98 -15.24 13.34 -11.55
CA TYR A 98 -13.79 13.40 -11.32
C TYR A 98 -13.04 13.08 -12.60
N VAL A 99 -12.47 14.10 -13.22
CA VAL A 99 -11.73 13.99 -14.48
C VAL A 99 -10.40 13.28 -14.27
N ASP A 100 -10.08 12.32 -15.15
CA ASP A 100 -8.80 11.58 -15.18
C ASP A 100 -8.42 10.91 -13.84
N ASP A 101 -9.39 10.35 -13.13
CA ASP A 101 -9.18 9.68 -11.83
C ASP A 101 -8.63 8.25 -11.97
N TYR A 102 -7.57 8.08 -12.75
CA TYR A 102 -7.00 6.78 -13.19
C TYR A 102 -6.69 5.81 -12.05
N TYR A 103 -6.05 6.29 -10.96
CA TYR A 103 -5.65 5.48 -9.80
C TYR A 103 -6.26 5.99 -8.49
N GLY A 104 -7.22 6.88 -8.59
CA GLY A 104 -7.83 7.67 -7.55
C GLY A 104 -7.83 9.16 -7.90
N TYR A 105 -8.12 10.01 -6.92
CA TYR A 105 -8.26 11.45 -7.16
C TYR A 105 -7.63 12.29 -6.05
N ASN A 106 -6.98 13.40 -6.43
CA ASN A 106 -6.34 14.31 -5.50
C ASN A 106 -7.32 15.38 -5.01
N PHE A 107 -7.76 15.26 -3.78
CA PHE A 107 -8.73 16.17 -3.12
C PHE A 107 -8.11 17.48 -2.60
N VAL A 108 -6.78 17.55 -2.55
CA VAL A 108 -6.05 18.77 -2.19
C VAL A 108 -6.01 19.72 -3.39
N THR A 109 -5.64 19.20 -4.56
CA THR A 109 -5.52 20.00 -5.79
C THR A 109 -6.79 20.02 -6.63
N ASN A 110 -7.75 19.13 -6.36
CA ASN A 110 -8.96 18.87 -7.15
C ASN A 110 -8.63 18.46 -8.59
N GLY A 111 -7.87 17.42 -8.78
CA GLY A 111 -7.44 16.93 -10.08
C GLY A 111 -6.90 15.51 -10.04
N PRO A 112 -6.37 15.02 -11.17
CA PRO A 112 -5.70 13.73 -11.25
C PRO A 112 -4.60 13.59 -10.19
N ILE A 113 -4.34 12.36 -9.76
CA ILE A 113 -3.20 12.14 -8.87
C ILE A 113 -1.89 12.29 -9.62
N SER A 114 -0.95 12.95 -8.98
CA SER A 114 0.46 12.98 -9.35
C SER A 114 1.29 12.51 -8.16
N TRP A 115 2.48 12.04 -8.43
CA TRP A 115 3.48 11.82 -7.40
C TRP A 115 4.58 12.85 -7.59
N ASP A 116 4.68 13.79 -6.67
CA ASP A 116 5.71 14.81 -6.69
C ASP A 116 6.78 14.51 -5.62
N VAL A 117 8.02 14.54 -6.04
CA VAL A 117 9.15 14.50 -5.10
C VAL A 117 9.12 15.78 -4.28
N VAL A 118 9.39 15.66 -2.99
CA VAL A 118 9.54 16.80 -2.08
C VAL A 118 10.51 17.82 -2.68
N ASP A 119 10.06 19.03 -2.87
CA ASP A 119 10.87 20.13 -3.38
C ASP A 119 11.84 20.68 -2.34
N ALA A 120 12.69 21.64 -2.72
CA ALA A 120 13.66 22.27 -1.83
C ALA A 120 13.00 23.08 -0.69
N LYS A 121 11.70 23.36 -0.77
CA LYS A 121 10.91 24.05 0.26
C LYS A 121 10.25 23.07 1.22
N GLY A 122 10.30 21.78 0.90
CA GLY A 122 9.66 20.75 1.66
C GLY A 122 8.19 20.51 1.29
N ASP A 123 7.74 21.04 0.15
CA ASP A 123 6.41 20.78 -0.41
C ASP A 123 6.45 19.53 -1.30
N GLY A 124 5.39 18.76 -1.30
CA GLY A 124 5.26 17.51 -2.07
C GLY A 124 4.89 16.33 -1.17
N ASP A 125 4.99 15.13 -1.74
CA ASP A 125 4.67 13.89 -1.02
C ASP A 125 5.82 13.43 -0.12
N SER A 126 5.57 13.26 1.17
CA SER A 126 6.58 12.78 2.14
C SER A 126 6.98 11.31 1.95
N GLY A 127 6.14 10.57 1.24
CA GLY A 127 6.23 9.11 1.11
C GLY A 127 5.40 8.34 2.15
N HIS A 128 4.72 9.03 3.07
CA HIS A 128 3.92 8.38 4.11
C HIS A 128 2.82 7.51 3.51
N GLY A 129 1.98 8.04 2.62
CA GLY A 129 0.93 7.29 1.96
C GLY A 129 1.46 6.11 1.11
N THR A 130 2.63 6.28 0.48
CA THR A 130 3.30 5.18 -0.24
C THR A 130 3.74 4.07 0.72
N HIS A 131 4.29 4.42 1.87
CA HIS A 131 4.68 3.47 2.91
C HIS A 131 3.46 2.73 3.48
N THR A 132 2.39 3.47 3.76
CA THR A 132 1.10 2.91 4.22
C THR A 132 0.55 1.92 3.18
N ALA A 133 0.48 2.32 1.91
CA ALA A 133 0.06 1.45 0.81
C ALA A 133 0.94 0.20 0.70
N GLY A 134 2.25 0.33 0.90
CA GLY A 134 3.20 -0.78 0.91
C GLY A 134 2.92 -1.78 2.02
N THR A 135 2.63 -1.30 3.22
CA THR A 135 2.22 -2.16 4.34
C THR A 135 0.95 -2.93 4.03
N VAL A 136 -0.01 -2.31 3.35
CA VAL A 136 -1.26 -2.98 2.94
C VAL A 136 -1.00 -3.99 1.83
N ALA A 137 -0.35 -3.58 0.73
CA ALA A 137 -0.38 -4.33 -0.53
C ALA A 137 0.89 -4.23 -1.39
N ALA A 138 2.08 -4.04 -0.80
CA ALA A 138 3.30 -4.29 -1.56
C ALA A 138 3.25 -5.70 -2.15
N VAL A 139 3.67 -5.87 -3.41
CA VAL A 139 3.45 -7.11 -4.17
C VAL A 139 4.29 -8.25 -3.62
N ASN A 140 3.66 -9.27 -3.09
CA ASN A 140 4.35 -10.45 -2.59
C ASN A 140 4.90 -11.32 -3.74
N ASN A 141 6.01 -11.98 -3.50
CA ASN A 141 6.68 -12.89 -4.46
C ASN A 141 7.13 -12.26 -5.78
N ASN A 142 7.36 -10.96 -5.82
CA ASN A 142 7.93 -10.28 -6.98
C ASN A 142 9.48 -10.19 -6.94
N GLY A 143 10.10 -10.64 -5.86
CA GLY A 143 11.57 -10.68 -5.68
C GLY A 143 12.20 -9.32 -5.38
N ILE A 144 11.41 -8.29 -5.10
CA ILE A 144 11.90 -6.95 -4.77
C ILE A 144 11.23 -6.43 -3.50
N GLY A 145 11.84 -5.41 -2.86
CA GLY A 145 11.26 -4.64 -1.78
C GLY A 145 10.75 -5.44 -0.58
N VAL A 146 9.59 -5.06 -0.13
CA VAL A 146 8.92 -5.58 1.06
C VAL A 146 7.74 -6.50 0.70
N CYS A 147 7.09 -7.08 1.72
CA CYS A 147 5.81 -7.75 1.54
C CYS A 147 4.68 -6.90 2.13
N GLY A 148 3.53 -6.88 1.45
CA GLY A 148 2.30 -6.33 1.99
C GLY A 148 1.49 -7.40 2.73
N VAL A 149 0.73 -7.02 3.75
CA VAL A 149 -0.17 -7.94 4.47
C VAL A 149 -1.14 -8.62 3.50
N ALA A 150 -1.65 -7.88 2.53
CA ALA A 150 -2.58 -8.34 1.49
C ALA A 150 -2.01 -8.13 0.08
N GLY A 151 -0.71 -8.33 -0.10
CA GLY A 151 0.03 -8.10 -1.35
C GLY A 151 -0.11 -9.20 -2.42
N GLY A 152 -0.94 -10.20 -2.18
CA GLY A 152 -1.13 -11.36 -3.06
C GLY A 152 -0.20 -12.52 -2.72
N SER A 153 -0.31 -13.61 -3.49
CA SER A 153 0.44 -14.86 -3.23
C SER A 153 1.53 -15.14 -4.27
N GLY A 154 1.73 -14.24 -5.23
CA GLY A 154 2.56 -14.50 -6.41
C GLY A 154 1.82 -15.20 -7.55
N ASN A 155 0.79 -15.99 -7.26
CA ASN A 155 -0.13 -16.57 -8.25
C ASN A 155 -1.38 -15.72 -8.44
N ASN A 156 -1.77 -14.95 -7.43
CA ASN A 156 -2.90 -14.02 -7.45
C ASN A 156 -2.41 -12.64 -7.00
N TYR A 157 -3.00 -11.61 -7.58
CA TYR A 157 -2.81 -10.23 -7.12
C TYR A 157 -3.35 -10.06 -5.70
N GLY A 158 -2.81 -9.07 -4.99
CA GLY A 158 -3.33 -8.62 -3.71
C GLY A 158 -4.59 -7.77 -3.83
N VAL A 159 -4.96 -7.13 -2.72
CA VAL A 159 -6.00 -6.09 -2.73
C VAL A 159 -5.59 -4.93 -3.63
N ARG A 160 -6.55 -4.13 -4.06
CA ARG A 160 -6.30 -2.97 -4.90
C ARG A 160 -6.18 -1.71 -4.06
N ILE A 161 -5.14 -0.93 -4.30
CA ILE A 161 -4.90 0.35 -3.63
C ILE A 161 -5.48 1.48 -4.47
N MET A 162 -6.43 2.21 -3.92
CA MET A 162 -6.94 3.46 -4.47
C MET A 162 -6.27 4.63 -3.74
N SER A 163 -5.60 5.50 -4.47
CA SER A 163 -4.92 6.66 -3.89
C SER A 163 -5.88 7.83 -3.77
N CYS A 164 -6.06 8.34 -2.55
CA CYS A 164 -6.94 9.47 -2.27
C CYS A 164 -6.19 10.56 -1.51
N PRO A 165 -5.29 11.32 -2.15
CA PRO A 165 -4.60 12.45 -1.51
C PRO A 165 -5.60 13.44 -0.92
N ALA A 166 -5.58 13.56 0.41
CA ALA A 166 -6.45 14.45 1.20
C ALA A 166 -5.67 15.25 2.24
N LEU A 167 -4.39 14.94 2.40
CA LEU A 167 -3.44 15.60 3.27
C LEU A 167 -2.33 16.22 2.43
N TYR A 168 -1.74 17.31 2.92
CA TYR A 168 -0.60 17.97 2.28
C TYR A 168 0.43 18.39 3.33
N GLY A 169 1.68 18.50 2.90
CA GLY A 169 2.80 18.90 3.76
C GLY A 169 3.69 17.71 4.13
N THR A 170 4.96 18.01 4.33
CA THR A 170 6.04 17.03 4.43
C THR A 170 6.39 16.59 5.84
N VAL A 171 5.92 17.29 6.86
CA VAL A 171 6.34 17.06 8.26
C VAL A 171 5.17 16.59 9.14
N ALA A 172 3.97 17.06 8.84
CA ALA A 172 2.74 16.61 9.48
C ALA A 172 1.63 16.90 8.47
N GLY A 173 1.27 15.89 7.70
CA GLY A 173 0.19 16.00 6.73
C GLY A 173 -1.03 16.66 7.37
N SER A 174 -1.55 17.72 6.77
CA SER A 174 -2.72 18.41 7.25
C SER A 174 -3.79 18.47 6.17
N GLY A 175 -5.01 18.27 6.58
CA GLY A 175 -6.17 18.36 5.70
C GLY A 175 -7.37 18.90 6.45
N THR A 176 -8.35 19.38 5.71
CA THR A 176 -9.61 19.83 6.33
C THR A 176 -10.60 18.67 6.40
N THR A 177 -11.49 18.72 7.38
CA THR A 177 -12.58 17.73 7.51
C THR A 177 -13.42 17.63 6.23
N ALA A 178 -13.61 18.76 5.53
CA ALA A 178 -14.35 18.78 4.28
C ALA A 178 -13.63 18.02 3.14
N VAL A 179 -12.31 18.16 3.06
CA VAL A 179 -11.48 17.41 2.08
C VAL A 179 -11.54 15.93 2.38
N MET A 180 -11.35 15.53 3.64
CA MET A 180 -11.43 14.14 4.09
C MET A 180 -12.80 13.53 3.78
N ALA A 181 -13.89 14.25 4.08
CA ALA A 181 -15.25 13.76 3.80
C ALA A 181 -15.49 13.51 2.30
N ARG A 182 -14.96 14.38 1.43
CA ARG A 182 -15.04 14.17 -0.03
C ARG A 182 -14.25 12.95 -0.47
N ALA A 183 -13.04 12.76 0.07
CA ALA A 183 -12.22 11.61 -0.23
C ALA A 183 -12.89 10.29 0.20
N PHE A 184 -13.48 10.26 1.39
CA PHE A 184 -14.24 9.09 1.87
C PHE A 184 -15.46 8.78 1.00
N LYS A 185 -16.22 9.83 0.63
CA LYS A 185 -17.38 9.66 -0.25
C LYS A 185 -16.97 9.10 -1.61
N TYR A 186 -15.96 9.70 -2.23
CA TYR A 186 -15.43 9.22 -3.51
C TYR A 186 -14.99 7.76 -3.45
N ALA A 187 -14.19 7.40 -2.44
CA ALA A 187 -13.69 6.05 -2.28
C ALA A 187 -14.84 5.04 -2.14
N ALA A 188 -15.85 5.37 -1.33
CA ALA A 188 -17.03 4.53 -1.15
C ALA A 188 -17.85 4.39 -2.44
N ASP A 189 -18.07 5.50 -3.16
CA ASP A 189 -18.84 5.51 -4.42
C ASP A 189 -18.11 4.69 -5.52
N ASN A 190 -16.77 4.66 -5.50
CA ASN A 190 -15.92 3.88 -6.41
C ASN A 190 -15.60 2.47 -5.90
N GLY A 191 -16.33 1.98 -4.91
CA GLY A 191 -16.32 0.59 -4.49
C GLY A 191 -15.24 0.20 -3.49
N ALA A 192 -14.58 1.15 -2.83
CA ALA A 192 -13.66 0.85 -1.76
C ALA A 192 -14.38 0.14 -0.61
N SER A 193 -13.85 -1.00 -0.20
CA SER A 193 -14.35 -1.78 0.93
C SER A 193 -13.75 -1.33 2.26
N ILE A 194 -12.56 -0.73 2.21
CA ILE A 194 -11.79 -0.28 3.38
C ILE A 194 -11.27 1.12 3.09
N LEU A 195 -11.42 2.00 4.06
CA LEU A 195 -10.82 3.33 4.07
C LEU A 195 -9.73 3.34 5.13
N GLN A 196 -8.48 3.52 4.71
CA GLN A 196 -7.32 3.68 5.57
C GLN A 196 -6.97 5.18 5.61
N CYS A 197 -6.87 5.74 6.83
CA CYS A 197 -6.53 7.14 7.01
C CYS A 197 -5.76 7.37 8.32
#